data_2cd4a1f0a6b3d38e45b2f625edcd90a5
#
_entry.id   2cd4a1f0a6b3d38e45b2f625edcd90a5
#
_cell.length_a   1.000
_cell.length_b   1.000
_cell.length_c   1.000
_cell.angle_alpha   90.00
_cell.angle_beta   90.00
_cell.angle_gamma   90.00
#
_symmetry.space_group_name_H-M   'P 1'
#
loop_
_entity.id
_entity.type
_entity.pdbx_description
1 polymer ?
#
loop_
_entity_poly.entity_id
_entity_poly.type
_entity_poly.pdbx_seq_one_letter_code
_entity_poly.pdbx_strand_id
1 'polypeptide(L)'
;MKWVDYAQPSTLDDALGLLKKHGDKAGLLAGGTDLLVLLRANAKLSDVIVDIKSVPELNQIKFDATSGLTIGASVPCHEIYNDSNVKKYYPGIIDSASIIGGTQIQGRASLGGNLCNSAPSADAVPGMIAMGVTCKIAGSQGYREVPVEEFCLA
;
A
#
# COMPACT_ATOMS: atom_id res chain seq x y z
N MET A 1 -3.94 22.19 9.37
CA MET A 1 -3.53 21.54 8.11
C MET A 1 -3.31 22.63 7.07
N LYS A 2 -2.16 22.65 6.42
CA LYS A 2 -1.91 23.55 5.28
C LYS A 2 -2.74 23.09 4.08
N TRP A 3 -2.99 24.01 3.15
CA TRP A 3 -3.56 23.65 1.86
C TRP A 3 -2.60 22.70 1.12
N VAL A 4 -3.13 21.66 0.48
CA VAL A 4 -2.37 20.64 -0.25
C VAL A 4 -3.11 20.39 -1.54
N ASP A 5 -2.40 20.37 -2.67
CA ASP A 5 -2.97 19.98 -3.95
C ASP A 5 -3.33 18.49 -3.96
N TYR A 6 -4.30 18.13 -4.79
CA TYR A 6 -4.73 16.75 -4.94
C TYR A 6 -4.66 16.34 -6.41
N ALA A 7 -4.05 15.18 -6.65
CA ALA A 7 -3.94 14.57 -7.96
C ALA A 7 -4.37 13.09 -7.88
N GLN A 8 -5.14 12.64 -8.87
CA GLN A 8 -5.63 11.28 -8.98
C GLN A 8 -5.24 10.69 -10.35
N PRO A 9 -4.02 10.18 -10.49
CA PRO A 9 -3.58 9.53 -11.72
C PRO A 9 -4.38 8.24 -11.97
N SER A 10 -4.63 7.96 -13.25
CA SER A 10 -5.30 6.74 -13.69
C SER A 10 -4.34 5.66 -14.20
N THR A 11 -3.07 6.01 -14.36
CA THR A 11 -2.02 5.09 -14.80
C THR A 11 -0.83 5.13 -13.85
N LEU A 12 -0.05 4.05 -13.86
CA LEU A 12 1.18 3.97 -13.07
C LEU A 12 2.22 5.00 -13.54
N ASP A 13 2.32 5.22 -14.84
CA ASP A 13 3.27 6.18 -15.43
C ASP A 13 2.94 7.61 -15.01
N ASP A 14 1.67 8.00 -14.99
CA ASP A 14 1.25 9.31 -14.48
C ASP A 14 1.57 9.47 -12.98
N ALA A 15 1.35 8.42 -12.19
CA ALA A 15 1.71 8.43 -10.77
C ALA A 15 3.21 8.62 -10.56
N LEU A 16 4.04 7.87 -11.30
CA LEU A 16 5.50 8.00 -11.28
C LEU A 16 5.96 9.39 -11.77
N GLY A 17 5.30 9.94 -12.79
CA GLY A 17 5.55 11.30 -13.28
C GLY A 17 5.31 12.36 -12.20
N LEU A 18 4.22 12.25 -11.45
CA LEU A 18 3.92 13.14 -10.33
C LEU A 18 4.95 13.01 -9.19
N LEU A 19 5.34 11.77 -8.85
CA LEU A 19 6.38 11.54 -7.84
C LEU A 19 7.72 12.13 -8.26
N LYS A 20 8.13 11.95 -9.52
CA LYS A 20 9.35 12.53 -10.06
C LYS A 20 9.32 14.06 -10.03
N LYS A 21 8.17 14.66 -10.36
CA LYS A 21 7.99 16.11 -10.39
C LYS A 21 8.07 16.75 -8.99
N HIS A 22 7.45 16.12 -7.99
CA HIS A 22 7.29 16.71 -6.66
C HIS A 22 8.26 16.16 -5.61
N GLY A 23 8.92 15.02 -5.86
CA GLY A 23 9.90 14.41 -4.95
C GLY A 23 9.32 14.19 -3.55
N ASP A 24 10.09 14.54 -2.52
CA ASP A 24 9.72 14.37 -1.11
C ASP A 24 8.49 15.18 -0.68
N LYS A 25 8.04 16.12 -1.53
CA LYS A 25 6.83 16.91 -1.31
C LYS A 25 5.56 16.23 -1.81
N ALA A 26 5.67 15.08 -2.47
CA ALA A 26 4.52 14.25 -2.82
C ALA A 26 4.17 13.32 -1.66
N GLY A 27 2.89 13.29 -1.28
CA GLY A 27 2.34 12.32 -0.36
C GLY A 27 1.54 11.26 -1.13
N LEU A 28 2.00 9.99 -1.13
CA LEU A 28 1.22 8.89 -1.71
C LEU A 28 0.03 8.54 -0.83
N LEU A 29 -1.16 8.53 -1.42
CA LEU A 29 -2.40 8.19 -0.74
C LEU A 29 -2.95 6.85 -1.26
N ALA A 30 -2.77 5.80 -0.46
CA ALA A 30 -3.53 4.55 -0.57
C ALA A 30 -4.78 4.63 0.33
N GLY A 31 -4.80 3.98 1.47
CA GLY A 31 -5.89 4.08 2.44
C GLY A 31 -6.01 5.44 3.14
N GLY A 32 -4.88 6.07 3.41
CA GLY A 32 -4.79 7.39 4.05
C GLY A 32 -4.96 7.37 5.57
N THR A 33 -5.08 6.21 6.19
CA THR A 33 -5.33 6.06 7.64
C THR A 33 -4.23 6.67 8.51
N ASP A 34 -2.99 6.65 8.05
CA ASP A 34 -1.85 7.32 8.71
C ASP A 34 -1.55 8.68 8.07
N LEU A 35 -1.47 8.74 6.73
CA LEU A 35 -1.08 9.94 6.02
C LEU A 35 -1.96 11.15 6.38
N LEU A 36 -3.29 10.98 6.42
CA LEU A 36 -4.21 12.07 6.73
C LEU A 36 -4.09 12.53 8.19
N VAL A 37 -3.78 11.62 9.11
CA VAL A 37 -3.51 11.97 10.52
C VAL A 37 -2.24 12.80 10.62
N LEU A 38 -1.15 12.39 9.95
CA LEU A 38 0.13 13.13 9.94
C LEU A 38 -0.02 14.53 9.31
N LEU A 39 -0.77 14.63 8.22
CA LEU A 39 -1.07 15.93 7.58
C LEU A 39 -1.88 16.85 8.50
N ARG A 40 -2.90 16.33 9.19
CA ARG A 40 -3.71 17.08 10.14
C ARG A 40 -2.89 17.59 11.33
N ALA A 41 -1.98 16.77 11.83
CA ALA A 41 -1.06 17.10 12.91
C ALA A 41 0.11 18.01 12.46
N ASN A 42 0.21 18.35 11.17
CA ASN A 42 1.38 19.01 10.54
C ASN A 42 2.71 18.27 10.79
N ALA A 43 2.67 16.97 11.09
CA ALA A 43 3.83 16.12 11.27
C ALA A 43 4.46 15.71 9.92
N LYS A 44 3.67 15.76 8.84
CA LYS A 44 4.16 15.62 7.46
C LYS A 44 3.73 16.82 6.64
N LEU A 45 4.68 17.39 5.89
CA LEU A 45 4.44 18.48 4.95
C LEU A 45 4.50 17.92 3.53
N SER A 46 3.39 18.01 2.81
CA SER A 46 3.32 17.70 1.40
C SER A 46 2.72 18.87 0.64
N ASP A 47 3.18 19.10 -0.58
CA ASP A 47 2.60 20.09 -1.48
C ASP A 47 1.49 19.48 -2.32
N VAL A 48 1.58 18.16 -2.61
CA VAL A 48 0.59 17.42 -3.38
C VAL A 48 0.32 16.04 -2.76
N ILE A 49 -0.95 15.65 -2.75
CA ILE A 49 -1.37 14.28 -2.45
C ILE A 49 -1.66 13.56 -3.76
N VAL A 50 -0.96 12.47 -3.99
CA VAL A 50 -1.13 11.59 -5.16
C VAL A 50 -1.97 10.39 -4.75
N ASP A 51 -3.23 10.39 -5.14
CA ASP A 51 -4.17 9.29 -4.84
C ASP A 51 -4.00 8.17 -5.85
N ILE A 52 -3.43 7.05 -5.40
CA ILE A 52 -3.08 5.91 -6.26
C ILE A 52 -4.18 4.86 -6.38
N LYS A 53 -5.33 5.04 -5.76
CA LYS A 53 -6.42 4.04 -5.77
C LYS A 53 -7.07 3.85 -7.15
N SER A 54 -6.91 4.82 -8.05
CA SER A 54 -7.41 4.71 -9.43
C SER A 54 -6.43 4.05 -10.41
N VAL A 55 -5.23 3.70 -9.94
CA VAL A 55 -4.24 2.97 -10.74
C VAL A 55 -4.57 1.47 -10.66
N PRO A 56 -4.98 0.82 -11.78
CA PRO A 56 -5.50 -0.56 -11.74
C PRO A 56 -4.52 -1.57 -11.15
N GLU A 57 -3.23 -1.46 -11.47
CA GLU A 57 -2.19 -2.36 -10.99
C GLU A 57 -2.02 -2.31 -9.46
N LEU A 58 -2.33 -1.17 -8.86
CA LEU A 58 -2.23 -0.96 -7.42
C LEU A 58 -3.51 -1.27 -6.66
N ASN A 59 -4.63 -1.52 -7.35
CA ASN A 59 -5.94 -1.73 -6.74
C ASN A 59 -6.63 -3.00 -7.27
N GLN A 60 -5.89 -4.12 -7.36
CA GLN A 60 -6.41 -5.40 -7.82
C GLN A 60 -5.85 -6.56 -7.01
N ILE A 61 -6.62 -7.64 -6.91
CA ILE A 61 -6.19 -8.93 -6.40
C ILE A 61 -6.17 -9.90 -7.59
N LYS A 62 -5.05 -10.56 -7.83
CA LYS A 62 -4.90 -11.58 -8.88
C LYS A 62 -4.35 -12.85 -8.28
N PHE A 63 -4.97 -13.96 -8.62
CA PHE A 63 -4.48 -15.29 -8.29
C PHE A 63 -4.25 -16.10 -9.57
N ASP A 64 -3.09 -16.71 -9.64
CA ASP A 64 -2.73 -17.67 -10.67
C ASP A 64 -2.11 -18.90 -10.02
N ALA A 65 -2.49 -20.09 -10.47
CA ALA A 65 -2.05 -21.34 -9.83
C ALA A 65 -0.54 -21.61 -9.93
N THR A 66 0.13 -20.96 -10.89
CA THR A 66 1.57 -21.12 -11.13
C THR A 66 2.39 -20.02 -10.48
N SER A 67 1.96 -18.75 -10.64
CA SER A 67 2.68 -17.58 -10.13
C SER A 67 2.22 -17.10 -8.74
N GLY A 68 1.13 -17.65 -8.22
CA GLY A 68 0.65 -17.35 -6.88
C GLY A 68 -0.29 -16.16 -6.81
N LEU A 69 -0.33 -15.51 -5.64
CA LEU A 69 -1.18 -14.38 -5.31
C LEU A 69 -0.42 -13.06 -5.49
N THR A 70 -1.03 -12.12 -6.21
CA THR A 70 -0.58 -10.73 -6.30
C THR A 70 -1.65 -9.81 -5.74
N ILE A 71 -1.27 -8.93 -4.81
CA ILE A 71 -2.14 -7.93 -4.20
C ILE A 71 -1.57 -6.54 -4.49
N GLY A 72 -2.38 -5.68 -5.08
CA GLY A 72 -2.02 -4.28 -5.31
C GLY A 72 -1.83 -3.51 -4.00
N ALA A 73 -0.87 -2.60 -3.97
CA ALA A 73 -0.47 -1.90 -2.76
C ALA A 73 -1.58 -1.06 -2.11
N SER A 74 -2.59 -0.63 -2.87
CA SER A 74 -3.72 0.17 -2.38
C SER A 74 -5.02 -0.62 -2.16
N VAL A 75 -5.01 -1.94 -2.35
CA VAL A 75 -6.19 -2.79 -2.09
C VAL A 75 -6.58 -2.70 -0.63
N PRO A 76 -7.83 -2.33 -0.29
CA PRO A 76 -8.28 -2.25 1.09
C PRO A 76 -8.31 -3.63 1.76
N CYS A 77 -7.95 -3.68 3.04
CA CYS A 77 -7.92 -4.95 3.80
C CYS A 77 -9.24 -5.72 3.73
N HIS A 78 -10.40 -5.02 3.74
CA HIS A 78 -11.71 -5.67 3.67
C HIS A 78 -11.94 -6.41 2.33
N GLU A 79 -11.33 -6.00 1.23
CA GLU A 79 -11.37 -6.72 -0.04
C GLU A 79 -10.49 -7.97 0.03
N ILE A 80 -9.31 -7.86 0.66
CA ILE A 80 -8.36 -8.97 0.82
C ILE A 80 -9.01 -10.14 1.57
N TYR A 81 -9.61 -9.88 2.75
CA TYR A 81 -10.22 -10.95 3.54
C TYR A 81 -11.60 -11.40 3.02
N ASN A 82 -12.15 -10.72 2.01
CA ASN A 82 -13.36 -11.18 1.31
C ASN A 82 -13.08 -11.93 0.01
N ASP A 83 -11.85 -11.86 -0.52
CA ASP A 83 -11.49 -12.59 -1.73
C ASP A 83 -11.47 -14.11 -1.52
N SER A 84 -12.06 -14.85 -2.45
CA SER A 84 -12.24 -16.31 -2.35
C SER A 84 -10.92 -17.08 -2.48
N ASN A 85 -9.99 -16.60 -3.29
CA ASN A 85 -8.69 -17.25 -3.48
C ASN A 85 -7.79 -16.98 -2.28
N VAL A 86 -7.85 -15.77 -1.71
CA VAL A 86 -7.12 -15.44 -0.47
C VAL A 86 -7.64 -16.32 0.67
N LYS A 87 -8.96 -16.43 0.84
CA LYS A 87 -9.57 -17.34 1.83
C LYS A 87 -9.11 -18.77 1.70
N LYS A 88 -9.02 -19.26 0.47
CA LYS A 88 -8.73 -20.67 0.20
C LYS A 88 -7.25 -21.01 0.33
N TYR A 89 -6.38 -20.15 -0.17
CA TYR A 89 -4.97 -20.49 -0.37
C TYR A 89 -4.00 -19.71 0.53
N TYR A 90 -4.43 -18.56 1.08
CA TYR A 90 -3.57 -17.64 1.84
C TYR A 90 -4.24 -17.12 3.12
N PRO A 91 -4.79 -18.01 3.99
CA PRO A 91 -5.50 -17.57 5.19
C PRO A 91 -4.64 -16.71 6.13
N GLY A 92 -3.32 -16.92 6.19
CA GLY A 92 -2.41 -16.09 6.98
C GLY A 92 -2.35 -14.61 6.54
N ILE A 93 -2.63 -14.30 5.25
CA ILE A 93 -2.77 -12.91 4.81
C ILE A 93 -4.05 -12.29 5.38
N ILE A 94 -5.12 -13.08 5.53
CA ILE A 94 -6.36 -12.62 6.17
C ILE A 94 -6.10 -12.26 7.63
N ASP A 95 -5.40 -13.13 8.36
CA ASP A 95 -5.05 -12.86 9.76
C ASP A 95 -4.29 -11.54 9.87
N SER A 96 -3.28 -11.34 9.01
CA SER A 96 -2.49 -10.10 8.95
C SER A 96 -3.32 -8.86 8.60
N ALA A 97 -4.24 -8.96 7.62
CA ALA A 97 -5.08 -7.83 7.20
C ALA A 97 -6.17 -7.50 8.23
N SER A 98 -6.65 -8.48 8.98
CA SER A 98 -7.75 -8.34 9.93
C SER A 98 -7.37 -7.73 11.28
N ILE A 99 -6.08 -7.65 11.59
CA ILE A 99 -5.57 -7.03 12.83
C ILE A 99 -5.14 -5.57 12.65
N ILE A 100 -5.10 -5.05 11.41
CA ILE A 100 -4.77 -3.65 11.15
C ILE A 100 -5.90 -2.74 11.67
N GLY A 101 -5.71 -2.18 12.86
CA GLY A 101 -6.71 -1.32 13.49
C GLY A 101 -8.07 -2.00 13.68
N GLY A 102 -9.16 -1.24 13.57
CA GLY A 102 -10.53 -1.76 13.61
C GLY A 102 -11.18 -1.83 12.23
N THR A 103 -12.40 -2.40 12.15
CA THR A 103 -13.13 -2.59 10.88
C THR A 103 -13.31 -1.31 10.06
N GLN A 104 -13.49 -0.16 10.72
CA GLN A 104 -13.60 1.14 10.05
C GLN A 104 -12.28 1.54 9.36
N ILE A 105 -11.14 1.18 9.95
CA ILE A 105 -9.81 1.41 9.39
C ILE A 105 -9.57 0.44 8.23
N GLN A 106 -9.92 -0.83 8.38
CA GLN A 106 -9.75 -1.89 7.39
C GLN A 106 -10.52 -1.65 6.09
N GLY A 107 -11.58 -0.85 6.14
CA GLY A 107 -12.29 -0.37 4.95
C GLY A 107 -11.44 0.53 4.04
N ARG A 108 -10.30 1.03 4.53
CA ARG A 108 -9.40 1.94 3.83
C ARG A 108 -7.95 1.50 3.87
N ALA A 109 -7.47 1.00 5.01
CA ALA A 109 -6.09 0.54 5.19
C ALA A 109 -5.74 -0.57 4.20
N SER A 110 -4.50 -0.59 3.73
CA SER A 110 -3.97 -1.57 2.79
C SER A 110 -2.67 -2.17 3.30
N LEU A 111 -2.34 -3.38 2.85
CA LEU A 111 -1.05 -4.02 3.20
C LEU A 111 0.14 -3.19 2.72
N GLY A 112 0.07 -2.66 1.48
CA GLY A 112 1.12 -1.81 0.96
C GLY A 112 1.25 -0.50 1.74
N GLY A 113 0.15 0.12 2.16
CA GLY A 113 0.17 1.32 3.02
C GLY A 113 0.78 1.04 4.39
N ASN A 114 0.41 -0.08 5.03
CA ASN A 114 0.96 -0.51 6.32
C ASN A 114 2.48 -0.76 6.24
N LEU A 115 2.92 -1.46 5.20
CA LEU A 115 4.34 -1.70 4.94
C LEU A 115 5.12 -0.39 4.69
N CYS A 116 4.63 0.46 3.77
CA CYS A 116 5.32 1.70 3.38
C CYS A 116 5.32 2.77 4.50
N ASN A 117 4.41 2.68 5.47
CA ASN A 117 4.44 3.53 6.65
C ASN A 117 5.62 3.21 7.57
N SER A 118 6.18 2.01 7.46
CA SER A 118 7.38 1.52 8.18
C SER A 118 7.32 1.76 9.69
N ALA A 119 6.11 1.74 10.27
CA ALA A 119 5.98 1.85 11.72
C ALA A 119 6.53 0.60 12.41
N PRO A 120 7.24 0.73 13.56
CA PRO A 120 7.70 -0.45 14.32
C PRO A 120 6.57 -1.40 14.73
N SER A 121 5.35 -0.89 14.81
CA SER A 121 4.12 -1.64 15.12
C SER A 121 3.31 -2.02 13.89
N ALA A 122 3.93 -2.14 12.71
CA ALA A 122 3.24 -2.51 11.48
C ALA A 122 2.70 -3.95 11.57
N ASP A 123 1.41 -4.08 11.82
CA ASP A 123 0.74 -5.35 12.16
C ASP A 123 0.86 -6.42 11.07
N ALA A 124 0.85 -6.02 9.80
CA ALA A 124 0.85 -6.97 8.68
C ALA A 124 2.24 -7.52 8.34
N VAL A 125 3.32 -6.81 8.68
CA VAL A 125 4.69 -7.14 8.24
C VAL A 125 5.14 -8.53 8.72
N PRO A 126 4.95 -8.94 9.99
CA PRO A 126 5.36 -10.27 10.45
C PRO A 126 4.69 -11.40 9.66
N GLY A 127 3.40 -11.29 9.35
CA GLY A 127 2.68 -12.27 8.56
C GLY A 127 3.17 -12.32 7.11
N MET A 128 3.47 -11.17 6.50
CA MET A 128 4.04 -11.10 5.16
C MET A 128 5.45 -11.75 5.10
N ILE A 129 6.28 -11.55 6.12
CA ILE A 129 7.60 -12.20 6.23
C ILE A 129 7.43 -13.73 6.34
N ALA A 130 6.56 -14.20 7.22
CA ALA A 130 6.32 -15.62 7.42
C ALA A 130 5.82 -16.34 6.16
N MET A 131 5.18 -15.60 5.25
CA MET A 131 4.68 -16.12 3.97
C MET A 131 5.64 -15.88 2.80
N GLY A 132 6.83 -15.33 3.03
CA GLY A 132 7.84 -15.09 2.00
C GLY A 132 7.37 -14.10 0.93
N VAL A 133 6.66 -13.04 1.32
CA VAL A 133 6.13 -12.04 0.37
C VAL A 133 7.27 -11.29 -0.30
N THR A 134 7.17 -11.12 -1.62
CA THR A 134 8.06 -10.27 -2.42
C THR A 134 7.36 -8.98 -2.81
N CYS A 135 8.01 -7.86 -2.57
CA CYS A 135 7.52 -6.53 -2.94
C CYS A 135 7.99 -6.17 -4.34
N LYS A 136 7.06 -5.98 -5.27
CA LYS A 136 7.33 -5.46 -6.61
C LYS A 136 7.23 -3.94 -6.58
N ILE A 137 8.34 -3.26 -6.79
CA ILE A 137 8.45 -1.80 -6.69
C ILE A 137 8.61 -1.22 -8.09
N ALA A 138 7.73 -0.30 -8.47
CA ALA A 138 7.83 0.46 -9.70
C ALA A 138 8.64 1.74 -9.48
N GLY A 139 9.48 2.07 -10.44
CA GLY A 139 10.29 3.29 -10.45
C GLY A 139 10.57 3.77 -11.87
N SER A 140 11.27 4.89 -12.00
CA SER A 140 11.62 5.49 -13.30
C SER A 140 12.54 4.61 -14.18
N GLN A 141 13.16 3.59 -13.61
CA GLN A 141 14.04 2.62 -14.29
C GLN A 141 13.33 1.27 -14.54
N GLY A 142 12.03 1.19 -14.35
CA GLY A 142 11.24 -0.03 -14.44
C GLY A 142 10.92 -0.63 -13.07
N TYR A 143 10.88 -1.95 -12.98
CA TYR A 143 10.52 -2.66 -11.75
C TYR A 143 11.75 -3.29 -11.10
N ARG A 144 11.71 -3.35 -9.77
CA ARG A 144 12.59 -4.20 -8.97
C ARG A 144 11.77 -5.01 -7.97
N GLU A 145 12.30 -6.14 -7.57
CA GLU A 145 11.68 -7.01 -6.56
C GLU A 145 12.58 -7.07 -5.33
N VAL A 146 11.96 -7.02 -4.16
CA VAL A 146 12.65 -7.04 -2.86
C VAL A 146 11.86 -7.95 -1.93
N PRO A 147 12.49 -8.92 -1.24
CA PRO A 147 11.85 -9.63 -0.15
C PRO A 147 11.30 -8.65 0.89
N VAL A 148 10.12 -8.93 1.45
CA VAL A 148 9.47 -7.98 2.37
C VAL A 148 10.31 -7.71 3.62
N GLU A 149 11.09 -8.68 4.08
CA GLU A 149 12.01 -8.55 5.21
C GLU A 149 13.16 -7.56 4.97
N GLU A 150 13.50 -7.31 3.69
CA GLU A 150 14.52 -6.34 3.28
C GLU A 150 13.92 -4.99 2.85
N PHE A 151 12.60 -4.86 2.87
CA PHE A 151 11.93 -3.65 2.37
C PHE A 151 12.08 -2.47 3.33
N CYS A 152 11.87 -2.70 4.63
CA CYS A 152 12.03 -1.68 5.67
C CYS A 152 13.45 -1.79 6.24
N LEU A 153 14.35 -0.96 5.74
CA LEU A 153 15.69 -0.80 6.32
C LEU A 153 15.58 0.17 7.51
N ALA A 154 16.05 -0.28 8.68
CA ALA A 154 16.10 0.52 9.89
C ALA A 154 17.17 1.63 9.81
#